data_b99bbf40ec96d15bd37780512a9c7ef2
#
_entry.id   b99bbf40ec96d15bd37780512a9c7ef2
#
_cell.length_a   1.000
_cell.length_b   1.000
_cell.length_c   1.000
_cell.angle_alpha   90.00
_cell.angle_beta   90.00
_cell.angle_gamma   90.00
#
_symmetry.space_group_name_H-M   'P 1'
#
loop_
_entity.id
_entity.type
_entity.pdbx_description
1 polymer ?
#
loop_
_entity_poly.entity_id
_entity_poly.type
_entity_poly.pdbx_seq_one_letter_code
_entity_poly.pdbx_strand_id
1 'polypeptide(L)'
;APCAVPVDPRHRLLSSKYNPARTWTAEGTVGIGGMYMCIYGMDSPGGYQLVGRTLPIWNKFLKNPQFGEEPWLLKFFDQVRFYPVSEAELNDFRDAFREGRASVRIEENEFDFAAYRAFLAANEQDIAAFRERQQAAFSAEVAHWHTQEPEDDPHEAQAEDEAESEGQLVSADLNGNIWKILVEPGQRVKQGEPLIVVEAMKMELMVHAPVDGVVARIRCQQGRPVAPGDALLWLG
;
A
#
# COMPACT_ATOMS: atom_id res chain seq x y z
N ALA A 1 5.91 -0.17 -9.93
CA ALA A 1 7.17 0.12 -9.25
C ALA A 1 8.05 -1.12 -9.26
N PRO A 2 9.37 -1.01 -9.49
CA PRO A 2 10.26 -2.15 -9.39
C PRO A 2 10.29 -2.66 -7.95
N CYS A 3 10.21 -3.98 -7.79
CA CYS A 3 10.31 -4.66 -6.51
C CYS A 3 11.61 -5.46 -6.47
N ALA A 4 12.36 -5.32 -5.39
CA ALA A 4 13.61 -6.02 -5.18
C ALA A 4 13.65 -6.66 -3.79
N VAL A 5 14.51 -7.66 -3.66
CA VAL A 5 14.81 -8.31 -2.37
C VAL A 5 16.33 -8.33 -2.18
N PRO A 6 16.84 -8.28 -0.95
CA PRO A 6 18.25 -8.49 -0.69
C PRO A 6 18.73 -9.83 -1.24
N VAL A 7 19.89 -9.81 -1.88
CA VAL A 7 20.54 -11.03 -2.41
C VAL A 7 20.81 -12.03 -1.29
N ASP A 8 21.36 -11.55 -0.17
CA ASP A 8 21.50 -12.35 1.04
C ASP A 8 20.14 -12.44 1.79
N PRO A 9 19.57 -13.64 1.95
CA PRO A 9 18.30 -13.82 2.65
C PRO A 9 18.30 -13.33 4.09
N ARG A 10 19.46 -13.23 4.77
CA ARG A 10 19.60 -12.75 6.14
C ARG A 10 19.40 -11.25 6.28
N HIS A 11 19.36 -10.51 5.17
CA HIS A 11 19.09 -9.08 5.12
C HIS A 11 17.63 -8.75 4.71
N ARG A 12 16.79 -9.76 4.52
CA ARG A 12 15.39 -9.56 4.13
C ARG A 12 14.57 -9.18 5.36
N LEU A 13 14.17 -7.92 5.43
CA LEU A 13 13.26 -7.44 6.47
C LEU A 13 11.83 -7.94 6.18
N LEU A 14 11.07 -8.15 7.23
CA LEU A 14 9.64 -8.41 7.15
C LEU A 14 8.92 -7.25 7.83
N SER A 15 8.09 -6.53 7.10
CA SER A 15 7.33 -5.40 7.63
C SER A 15 5.87 -5.47 7.22
N SER A 16 4.99 -4.96 8.08
CA SER A 16 3.61 -4.72 7.72
C SER A 16 3.48 -3.58 6.70
N LYS A 17 2.34 -3.52 6.04
CA LYS A 17 1.94 -2.39 5.21
C LYS A 17 0.95 -1.53 5.98
N TYR A 18 0.92 -0.23 5.70
CA TYR A 18 -0.14 0.63 6.20
C TYR A 18 -1.49 0.24 5.58
N ASN A 19 -2.50 0.13 6.42
CA ASN A 19 -3.89 -0.03 6.04
C ASN A 19 -4.73 1.00 6.83
N PRO A 20 -5.41 1.94 6.19
CA PRO A 20 -5.39 2.19 4.74
C PRO A 20 -4.03 2.70 4.23
N ALA A 21 -3.76 2.49 2.95
CA ALA A 21 -2.57 3.03 2.31
C ALA A 21 -2.60 4.57 2.30
N ARG A 22 -1.43 5.20 2.36
CA ARG A 22 -1.32 6.65 2.17
C ARG A 22 -1.86 7.05 0.79
N THR A 23 -2.59 8.14 0.74
CA THR A 23 -3.14 8.70 -0.51
C THR A 23 -2.05 9.24 -1.44
N TRP A 24 -0.91 9.63 -0.88
CA TRP A 24 0.21 10.17 -1.62
C TRP A 24 1.56 9.70 -1.06
N THR A 25 2.48 9.37 -1.95
CA THR A 25 3.89 9.04 -1.68
C THR A 25 4.72 9.65 -2.80
N ALA A 26 5.74 10.41 -2.45
CA ALA A 26 6.56 11.14 -3.42
C ALA A 26 7.36 10.21 -4.34
N GLU A 27 7.56 10.63 -5.57
CA GLU A 27 8.47 10.01 -6.53
C GLU A 27 9.88 9.89 -5.97
N GLY A 28 10.55 8.77 -6.25
CA GLY A 28 11.88 8.44 -5.73
C GLY A 28 11.89 7.96 -4.27
N THR A 29 10.75 7.88 -3.60
CA THR A 29 10.68 7.31 -2.25
C THR A 29 10.98 5.82 -2.28
N VAL A 30 11.81 5.37 -1.34
CA VAL A 30 12.12 3.95 -1.12
C VAL A 30 11.27 3.43 0.03
N GLY A 31 10.57 2.34 -0.20
CA GLY A 31 9.69 1.73 0.81
C GLY A 31 9.88 0.23 0.91
N ILE A 32 9.59 -0.32 2.09
CA ILE A 32 9.59 -1.76 2.38
C ILE A 32 8.19 -2.19 2.78
N GLY A 33 7.69 -3.26 2.17
CA GLY A 33 6.41 -3.86 2.51
C GLY A 33 6.42 -5.36 2.27
N GLY A 34 6.08 -6.13 3.30
CA GLY A 34 6.42 -7.55 3.33
C GLY A 34 7.94 -7.71 3.29
N MET A 35 8.45 -8.54 2.41
CA MET A 35 9.88 -8.76 2.20
C MET A 35 10.47 -7.94 1.03
N TYR A 36 9.66 -7.11 0.39
CA TYR A 36 10.04 -6.41 -0.82
C TYR A 36 10.35 -4.95 -0.55
N MET A 37 11.45 -4.49 -1.14
CA MET A 37 11.74 -3.07 -1.29
C MET A 37 11.19 -2.60 -2.64
N CYS A 38 10.58 -1.43 -2.68
CA CYS A 38 10.22 -0.78 -3.92
C CYS A 38 10.74 0.66 -3.96
N ILE A 39 10.91 1.19 -5.16
CA ILE A 39 11.15 2.60 -5.42
C ILE A 39 9.92 3.14 -6.15
N TYR A 40 9.30 4.16 -5.59
CA TYR A 40 8.15 4.80 -6.21
C TYR A 40 8.61 5.60 -7.44
N GLY A 41 8.23 5.16 -8.63
CA GLY A 41 8.65 5.79 -9.89
C GLY A 41 7.93 7.09 -10.20
N MET A 42 6.78 7.34 -9.57
CA MET A 42 5.97 8.55 -9.69
C MET A 42 5.22 8.78 -8.39
N ASP A 43 4.70 9.97 -8.20
CA ASP A 43 3.78 10.28 -7.11
C ASP A 43 2.57 9.35 -7.19
N SER A 44 2.29 8.62 -6.13
CA SER A 44 1.24 7.60 -6.11
C SER A 44 0.82 7.23 -4.69
N PRO A 45 -0.36 6.64 -4.49
CA PRO A 45 -0.69 6.01 -3.21
C PRO A 45 0.29 4.90 -2.85
N GLY A 46 0.49 4.65 -1.56
CA GLY A 46 1.38 3.58 -1.14
C GLY A 46 1.28 3.22 0.33
N GLY A 47 1.28 1.91 0.61
CA GLY A 47 1.20 1.36 1.97
C GLY A 47 2.54 0.86 2.53
N TYR A 48 3.65 0.98 1.80
CA TYR A 48 4.94 0.50 2.28
C TYR A 48 5.52 1.41 3.37
N GLN A 49 6.29 0.85 4.28
CA GLN A 49 7.06 1.60 5.26
C GLN A 49 8.16 2.37 4.53
N LEU A 50 8.22 3.69 4.73
CA LEU A 50 9.18 4.55 4.03
C LEU A 50 10.50 4.55 4.75
N VAL A 51 11.58 4.24 4.03
CA VAL A 51 12.93 4.10 4.59
C VAL A 51 13.92 5.10 4.02
N GLY A 52 13.58 5.78 2.94
CA GLY A 52 14.47 6.77 2.34
C GLY A 52 13.93 7.33 1.04
N ARG A 53 14.78 8.11 0.39
CA ARG A 53 14.52 8.69 -0.93
C ARG A 53 15.73 8.52 -1.82
N THR A 54 15.49 8.35 -3.12
CA THR A 54 16.53 8.18 -4.13
C THR A 54 16.20 8.98 -5.40
N LEU A 55 16.93 8.72 -6.44
CA LEU A 55 16.76 9.37 -7.75
C LEU A 55 15.46 8.96 -8.44
N PRO A 56 14.98 9.75 -9.40
CA PRO A 56 13.93 9.34 -10.32
C PRO A 56 14.38 8.10 -11.11
N ILE A 57 13.62 7.02 -11.04
CA ILE A 57 13.89 5.77 -11.76
C ILE A 57 12.92 5.54 -12.92
N TRP A 58 11.93 6.40 -13.05
CA TRP A 58 10.96 6.39 -14.14
C TRP A 58 10.68 7.80 -14.59
N ASN A 59 10.78 8.05 -15.88
CA ASN A 59 10.35 9.30 -16.47
C ASN A 59 10.09 9.17 -17.98
N LYS A 60 8.90 9.49 -18.40
CA LYS A 60 8.50 9.47 -19.79
C LYS A 60 9.06 10.67 -20.60
N PHE A 61 9.36 11.76 -19.92
CA PHE A 61 9.66 13.05 -20.56
C PHE A 61 11.09 13.53 -20.34
N LEU A 62 11.83 12.92 -19.42
CA LEU A 62 13.21 13.27 -19.15
C LEU A 62 14.14 12.70 -20.21
N LYS A 63 15.04 13.55 -20.63
CA LYS A 63 16.08 13.22 -21.62
C LYS A 63 17.41 12.86 -20.95
N ASN A 64 17.40 12.13 -19.84
CA ASN A 64 18.65 11.62 -19.31
C ASN A 64 19.11 10.43 -20.18
N PRO A 65 20.33 10.45 -20.73
CA PRO A 65 20.81 9.40 -21.64
C PRO A 65 20.81 7.99 -21.03
N GLN A 66 20.88 7.88 -19.70
CA GLN A 66 20.89 6.59 -19.02
C GLN A 66 19.56 5.83 -19.09
N PHE A 67 18.46 6.51 -19.41
CA PHE A 67 17.18 5.85 -19.68
C PHE A 67 17.14 5.21 -21.10
N GLY A 68 18.02 5.65 -21.99
CA GLY A 68 17.95 5.23 -23.39
C GLY A 68 16.62 5.63 -24.03
N GLU A 69 15.97 4.67 -24.68
CA GLU A 69 14.65 4.88 -25.31
C GLU A 69 13.48 4.58 -24.35
N GLU A 70 13.78 3.96 -23.20
CA GLU A 70 12.78 3.50 -22.23
C GLU A 70 12.46 4.56 -21.18
N PRO A 71 11.22 4.59 -20.65
CA PRO A 71 10.86 5.51 -19.58
C PRO A 71 11.32 5.04 -18.19
N TRP A 72 11.97 3.89 -18.06
CA TRP A 72 12.47 3.33 -16.79
C TRP A 72 13.98 3.11 -16.83
N LEU A 73 14.62 3.36 -15.69
CA LEU A 73 16.06 3.19 -15.53
C LEU A 73 16.42 1.73 -15.22
N LEU A 74 15.65 1.08 -14.35
CA LEU A 74 15.93 -0.26 -13.85
C LEU A 74 15.32 -1.33 -14.74
N LYS A 75 16.07 -2.40 -14.98
CA LYS A 75 15.66 -3.57 -15.77
C LYS A 75 15.61 -4.82 -14.89
N PHE A 76 15.04 -5.89 -15.41
CA PHE A 76 15.08 -7.18 -14.73
C PHE A 76 16.52 -7.63 -14.50
N PHE A 77 16.77 -8.18 -13.30
CA PHE A 77 18.07 -8.65 -12.82
C PHE A 77 19.07 -7.57 -12.46
N ASP A 78 18.76 -6.29 -12.61
CA ASP A 78 19.61 -5.23 -12.09
C ASP A 78 19.77 -5.36 -10.57
N GLN A 79 20.98 -5.16 -10.10
CA GLN A 79 21.32 -5.08 -8.68
C GLN A 79 21.46 -3.63 -8.27
N VAL A 80 20.74 -3.23 -7.22
CA VAL A 80 20.77 -1.86 -6.69
C VAL A 80 21.58 -1.83 -5.42
N ARG A 81 22.54 -0.88 -5.33
CA ARG A 81 23.27 -0.56 -4.11
C ARG A 81 23.00 0.87 -3.72
N PHE A 82 22.55 1.08 -2.49
CA PHE A 82 22.38 2.40 -1.92
C PHE A 82 23.61 2.80 -1.13
N TYR A 83 23.93 4.08 -1.16
CA TYR A 83 24.89 4.71 -0.27
C TYR A 83 24.25 5.98 0.31
N PRO A 84 24.50 6.29 1.60
CA PRO A 84 23.93 7.44 2.25
C PRO A 84 24.59 8.73 1.72
N VAL A 85 23.76 9.75 1.52
CA VAL A 85 24.17 11.11 1.19
C VAL A 85 23.36 12.09 2.03
N SER A 86 23.80 13.33 2.12
CA SER A 86 23.02 14.38 2.75
C SER A 86 21.79 14.73 1.90
N GLU A 87 20.79 15.34 2.52
CA GLU A 87 19.60 15.80 1.80
C GLU A 87 19.95 16.82 0.70
N ALA A 88 20.87 17.72 0.98
CA ALA A 88 21.31 18.72 0.00
C ALA A 88 21.95 18.04 -1.22
N GLU A 89 22.90 17.12 -0.99
CA GLU A 89 23.54 16.36 -2.06
C GLU A 89 22.52 15.55 -2.88
N LEU A 90 21.55 14.93 -2.23
CA LEU A 90 20.50 14.19 -2.92
C LEU A 90 19.66 15.12 -3.82
N ASN A 91 19.24 16.26 -3.31
CA ASN A 91 18.42 17.19 -4.07
C ASN A 91 19.19 17.78 -5.26
N ASP A 92 20.42 18.23 -5.06
CA ASP A 92 21.28 18.72 -6.13
C ASP A 92 21.52 17.66 -7.19
N PHE A 93 21.76 16.43 -6.77
CA PHE A 93 21.97 15.33 -7.72
C PHE A 93 20.67 14.95 -8.45
N ARG A 94 19.51 14.97 -7.79
CA ARG A 94 18.19 14.73 -8.42
C ARG A 94 17.90 15.74 -9.51
N ASP A 95 18.18 17.02 -9.25
CA ASP A 95 17.95 18.08 -10.23
C ASP A 95 18.93 17.96 -11.41
N ALA A 96 20.20 17.74 -11.12
CA ALA A 96 21.21 17.52 -12.17
C ALA A 96 20.90 16.25 -13.01
N PHE A 97 20.39 15.18 -12.37
CA PHE A 97 20.00 13.95 -13.04
C PHE A 97 18.79 14.15 -13.94
N ARG A 98 17.78 14.89 -13.49
CA ARG A 98 16.61 15.25 -14.31
C ARG A 98 17.00 16.06 -15.53
N GLU A 99 17.98 16.95 -15.42
CA GLU A 99 18.48 17.76 -16.51
C GLU A 99 19.48 17.03 -17.41
N GLY A 100 19.82 15.78 -17.10
CA GLY A 100 20.79 15.01 -17.87
C GLY A 100 22.26 15.41 -17.63
N ARG A 101 22.54 16.25 -16.62
CA ARG A 101 23.88 16.71 -16.25
C ARG A 101 24.60 15.78 -15.28
N ALA A 102 23.88 14.87 -14.65
CA ALA A 102 24.45 13.85 -13.78
C ALA A 102 24.03 12.46 -14.24
N SER A 103 24.80 11.46 -13.83
CA SER A 103 24.57 10.06 -14.14
C SER A 103 24.83 9.18 -12.91
N VAL A 104 24.06 8.09 -12.78
CA VAL A 104 24.35 7.05 -11.77
C VAL A 104 25.48 6.17 -12.27
N ARG A 105 26.26 5.66 -11.34
CA ARG A 105 27.29 4.66 -11.64
C ARG A 105 26.60 3.33 -11.98
N ILE A 106 26.82 2.86 -13.20
CA ILE A 106 26.37 1.55 -13.67
C ILE A 106 27.61 0.73 -13.98
N GLU A 107 27.67 -0.47 -13.45
CA GLU A 107 28.72 -1.45 -13.71
C GLU A 107 28.08 -2.69 -14.33
N GLU A 108 28.60 -3.12 -15.46
CA GLU A 108 28.22 -4.40 -16.05
C GLU A 108 28.88 -5.54 -15.27
N ASN A 109 28.09 -6.53 -14.90
CA ASN A 109 28.56 -7.71 -14.19
C ASN A 109 27.73 -8.93 -14.58
N GLU A 110 28.28 -10.11 -14.38
CA GLU A 110 27.60 -11.38 -14.58
C GLU A 110 27.13 -11.94 -13.23
N PHE A 111 25.88 -12.42 -13.20
CA PHE A 111 25.36 -13.11 -12.03
C PHE A 111 25.70 -14.59 -12.11
N ASP A 112 26.69 -15.03 -11.34
CA ASP A 112 27.04 -16.45 -11.21
C ASP A 112 26.03 -17.19 -10.31
N PHE A 113 25.08 -17.85 -10.95
CA PHE A 113 24.06 -18.62 -10.25
C PHE A 113 24.60 -19.83 -9.50
N ALA A 114 25.68 -20.45 -9.97
CA ALA A 114 26.31 -21.59 -9.29
C ALA A 114 26.99 -21.12 -7.99
N ALA A 115 27.72 -20.02 -8.04
CA ALA A 115 28.31 -19.40 -6.86
C ALA A 115 27.25 -18.95 -5.86
N TYR A 116 26.12 -18.38 -6.33
CA TYR A 116 25.00 -18.01 -5.47
C TYR A 116 24.35 -19.21 -4.77
N ARG A 117 24.15 -20.32 -5.48
CA ARG A 117 23.67 -21.57 -4.87
C ARG A 117 24.62 -22.12 -3.82
N ALA A 118 25.93 -22.11 -4.10
CA ALA A 118 26.94 -22.53 -3.14
C ALA A 118 26.93 -21.64 -1.88
N PHE A 119 26.78 -20.33 -2.05
CA PHE A 119 26.61 -19.38 -0.95
C PHE A 119 25.38 -19.71 -0.09
N LEU A 120 24.21 -20.00 -0.71
CA LEU A 120 23.02 -20.36 0.04
C LEU A 120 23.20 -21.67 0.82
N ALA A 121 23.80 -22.68 0.22
CA ALA A 121 24.08 -23.96 0.87
C ALA A 121 25.07 -23.81 2.04
N ALA A 122 26.13 -23.03 1.85
CA ALA A 122 27.12 -22.77 2.91
C ALA A 122 26.57 -21.99 4.11
N ASN A 123 25.47 -21.25 3.93
CA ASN A 123 24.86 -20.43 4.97
C ASN A 123 23.45 -20.93 5.39
N GLU A 124 23.09 -22.14 5.05
CA GLU A 124 21.72 -22.67 5.23
C GLU A 124 21.24 -22.57 6.68
N GLN A 125 22.08 -22.94 7.64
CA GLN A 125 21.75 -22.90 9.07
C GLN A 125 21.52 -21.47 9.58
N ASP A 126 22.40 -20.54 9.20
CA ASP A 126 22.27 -19.12 9.59
C ASP A 126 21.03 -18.49 8.98
N ILE A 127 20.72 -18.84 7.72
CA ILE A 127 19.51 -18.36 7.02
C ILE A 127 18.26 -18.91 7.71
N ALA A 128 18.24 -20.19 8.10
CA ALA A 128 17.13 -20.81 8.81
C ALA A 128 16.92 -20.15 10.19
N ALA A 129 17.97 -20.01 10.97
CA ALA A 129 17.94 -19.35 12.28
C ALA A 129 17.47 -17.88 12.19
N PHE A 130 17.87 -17.16 11.13
CA PHE A 130 17.40 -15.79 10.89
C PHE A 130 15.88 -15.79 10.59
N ARG A 131 15.40 -16.68 9.73
CA ARG A 131 13.97 -16.78 9.39
C ARG A 131 13.10 -17.11 10.60
N GLU A 132 13.53 -18.04 11.43
CA GLU A 132 12.81 -18.39 12.68
C GLU A 132 12.68 -17.19 13.60
N ARG A 133 13.76 -16.46 13.86
CA ARG A 133 13.74 -15.25 14.68
C ARG A 133 12.85 -14.17 14.10
N GLN A 134 12.92 -13.97 12.79
CA GLN A 134 12.10 -12.98 12.09
C GLN A 134 10.61 -13.33 12.18
N GLN A 135 10.27 -14.60 11.96
CA GLN A 135 8.89 -15.06 12.04
C GLN A 135 8.34 -14.97 13.47
N ALA A 136 9.14 -15.33 14.47
CA ALA A 136 8.76 -15.23 15.87
C ALA A 136 8.52 -13.75 16.28
N ALA A 137 9.42 -12.85 15.87
CA ALA A 137 9.27 -11.42 16.15
C ALA A 137 8.03 -10.84 15.45
N PHE A 138 7.78 -11.20 14.20
CA PHE A 138 6.60 -10.76 13.46
C PHE A 138 5.31 -11.27 14.10
N SER A 139 5.25 -12.55 14.49
CA SER A 139 4.08 -13.12 15.15
C SER A 139 3.81 -12.46 16.50
N ALA A 140 4.86 -12.15 17.26
CA ALA A 140 4.73 -11.43 18.53
C ALA A 140 4.19 -10.01 18.33
N GLU A 141 4.66 -9.31 17.30
CA GLU A 141 4.20 -7.96 16.97
C GLU A 141 2.72 -7.96 16.53
N VAL A 142 2.33 -8.90 15.67
CA VAL A 142 0.93 -9.07 15.26
C VAL A 142 0.04 -9.37 16.46
N ALA A 143 0.45 -10.28 17.37
CA ALA A 143 -0.28 -10.56 18.59
C ALA A 143 -0.40 -9.32 19.49
N HIS A 144 0.65 -8.50 19.57
CA HIS A 144 0.62 -7.25 20.33
C HIS A 144 -0.37 -6.23 19.74
N TRP A 145 -0.44 -6.10 18.41
CA TRP A 145 -1.43 -5.24 17.77
C TRP A 145 -2.86 -5.65 18.07
N HIS A 146 -3.16 -6.94 17.99
CA HIS A 146 -4.50 -7.45 18.36
C HIS A 146 -4.86 -7.20 19.84
N THR A 147 -3.89 -7.02 20.71
CA THR A 147 -4.15 -6.64 22.11
C THR A 147 -4.27 -5.14 22.34
N GLN A 148 -3.81 -4.31 21.38
CA GLN A 148 -3.87 -2.85 21.44
C GLN A 148 -4.99 -2.25 20.58
N GLU A 149 -5.60 -3.03 19.70
CA GLU A 149 -6.82 -2.59 19.04
C GLU A 149 -7.87 -2.36 20.15
N PRO A 150 -8.46 -1.16 20.26
CA PRO A 150 -9.61 -0.97 21.13
C PRO A 150 -10.66 -2.02 20.74
N GLU A 151 -11.44 -2.50 21.69
CA GLU A 151 -12.54 -3.46 21.49
C GLU A 151 -13.63 -2.97 20.49
N ASP A 152 -13.38 -1.92 19.74
CA ASP A 152 -14.14 -1.46 18.60
C ASP A 152 -13.57 -2.03 17.28
N ASP A 153 -13.51 -3.37 17.13
CA ASP A 153 -13.53 -3.97 15.81
C ASP A 153 -14.99 -3.86 15.29
N PRO A 154 -15.22 -3.05 14.24
CA PRO A 154 -16.56 -2.94 13.66
C PRO A 154 -17.12 -4.30 13.19
N HIS A 155 -16.26 -5.30 13.01
CA HIS A 155 -16.66 -6.64 12.57
C HIS A 155 -17.23 -7.52 13.70
N GLU A 156 -16.78 -7.39 14.96
CA GLU A 156 -17.40 -8.15 16.06
C GLU A 156 -18.72 -7.54 16.54
N ALA A 157 -18.87 -6.21 16.50
CA ALA A 157 -20.16 -5.56 16.75
C ALA A 157 -21.22 -5.84 15.67
N GLN A 158 -20.85 -6.44 14.53
CA GLN A 158 -21.76 -6.73 13.44
C GLN A 158 -22.70 -7.91 13.74
N ALA A 159 -22.26 -8.89 14.52
CA ALA A 159 -23.03 -10.11 14.75
C ALA A 159 -24.21 -9.94 15.74
N GLU A 160 -24.13 -8.96 16.64
CA GLU A 160 -25.20 -8.77 17.66
C GLU A 160 -26.29 -7.75 17.23
N ASP A 161 -25.98 -6.82 16.31
CA ASP A 161 -26.91 -5.76 15.90
C ASP A 161 -27.74 -6.12 14.64
N GLU A 162 -27.40 -7.20 13.93
CA GLU A 162 -28.18 -7.67 12.77
C GLU A 162 -29.58 -8.22 13.13
N ALA A 163 -29.80 -8.54 14.40
CA ALA A 163 -31.03 -9.16 14.86
C ALA A 163 -32.18 -8.18 15.17
N GLU A 164 -31.94 -6.87 15.23
CA GLU A 164 -32.95 -5.90 15.70
C GLU A 164 -33.32 -4.77 14.73
N SER A 165 -32.76 -4.67 13.54
CA SER A 165 -33.17 -3.62 12.60
C SER A 165 -34.17 -4.14 11.57
N GLU A 166 -35.44 -3.79 11.73
CA GLU A 166 -36.48 -3.93 10.70
C GLU A 166 -36.14 -3.00 9.53
N GLY A 167 -35.75 -3.57 8.38
CA GLY A 167 -35.49 -2.80 7.16
C GLY A 167 -34.54 -3.50 6.18
N GLN A 168 -34.49 -2.99 4.96
CA GLN A 168 -33.56 -3.47 3.94
C GLN A 168 -32.14 -2.97 4.20
N LEU A 169 -31.21 -3.89 4.39
CA LEU A 169 -29.78 -3.57 4.51
C LEU A 169 -29.23 -3.07 3.17
N VAL A 170 -28.48 -1.97 3.22
CA VAL A 170 -27.62 -1.49 2.14
C VAL A 170 -26.18 -1.70 2.59
N SER A 171 -25.46 -2.58 1.90
CA SER A 171 -24.06 -2.93 2.18
C SER A 171 -23.09 -2.35 1.15
N ALA A 172 -21.82 -2.32 1.49
CA ALA A 172 -20.76 -2.00 0.55
C ALA A 172 -20.51 -3.15 -0.42
N ASP A 173 -20.35 -2.84 -1.71
CA ASP A 173 -20.06 -3.85 -2.75
C ASP A 173 -18.56 -4.02 -3.01
N LEU A 174 -17.72 -3.14 -2.44
CA LEU A 174 -16.27 -3.09 -2.73
C LEU A 174 -15.47 -2.52 -1.56
N ASN A 175 -14.16 -2.76 -1.59
CA ASN A 175 -13.23 -2.14 -0.65
C ASN A 175 -13.02 -0.67 -0.99
N GLY A 176 -13.17 0.21 0.00
CA GLY A 176 -12.96 1.65 -0.18
C GLY A 176 -13.02 2.41 1.14
N ASN A 177 -13.05 3.73 1.04
CA ASN A 177 -13.28 4.62 2.18
C ASN A 177 -14.60 5.38 1.97
N ILE A 178 -15.37 5.59 3.04
CA ILE A 178 -16.56 6.45 2.98
C ILE A 178 -16.11 7.89 2.76
N TRP A 179 -16.30 8.38 1.54
CA TRP A 179 -15.94 9.73 1.17
C TRP A 179 -16.99 10.74 1.67
N LYS A 180 -18.26 10.43 1.44
CA LYS A 180 -19.36 11.31 1.80
C LYS A 180 -20.64 10.52 2.04
N ILE A 181 -21.41 10.91 3.05
CA ILE A 181 -22.76 10.45 3.31
C ILE A 181 -23.71 11.53 2.80
N LEU A 182 -24.63 11.18 1.91
CA LEU A 182 -25.52 12.11 1.20
C LEU A 182 -26.92 12.19 1.81
N VAL A 183 -27.23 11.33 2.77
CA VAL A 183 -28.57 11.20 3.38
C VAL A 183 -28.48 11.30 4.89
N GLU A 184 -29.61 11.58 5.53
CA GLU A 184 -29.75 11.65 6.99
C GLU A 184 -30.78 10.61 7.49
N PRO A 185 -30.68 10.13 8.74
CA PRO A 185 -31.71 9.28 9.33
C PRO A 185 -33.08 9.97 9.32
N GLY A 186 -34.11 9.23 8.89
CA GLY A 186 -35.47 9.73 8.69
C GLY A 186 -35.75 10.31 7.29
N GLN A 187 -34.76 10.47 6.43
CA GLN A 187 -34.95 10.95 5.06
C GLN A 187 -35.60 9.90 4.20
N ARG A 188 -36.61 10.31 3.37
CA ARG A 188 -37.18 9.47 2.33
C ARG A 188 -36.32 9.47 1.08
N VAL A 189 -36.07 8.29 0.55
CA VAL A 189 -35.27 8.08 -0.67
C VAL A 189 -36.03 7.20 -1.65
N LYS A 190 -35.76 7.39 -2.94
CA LYS A 190 -36.28 6.57 -4.02
C LYS A 190 -35.26 5.57 -4.52
N GLN A 191 -35.71 4.47 -5.06
CA GLN A 191 -34.85 3.50 -5.76
C GLN A 191 -33.97 4.21 -6.79
N GLY A 192 -32.66 3.94 -6.73
CA GLY A 192 -31.64 4.57 -7.57
C GLY A 192 -31.15 5.93 -7.09
N GLU A 193 -31.66 6.46 -5.98
CA GLU A 193 -31.13 7.69 -5.37
C GLU A 193 -29.78 7.46 -4.71
N PRO A 194 -28.77 8.35 -4.88
CA PRO A 194 -27.46 8.18 -4.28
C PRO A 194 -27.52 8.40 -2.76
N LEU A 195 -26.99 7.45 -2.00
CA LEU A 195 -26.99 7.45 -0.53
C LEU A 195 -25.62 7.80 0.05
N ILE A 196 -24.58 7.19 -0.48
CA ILE A 196 -23.21 7.26 0.04
C ILE A 196 -22.25 7.29 -1.13
N VAL A 197 -21.16 8.05 -0.98
CA VAL A 197 -20.03 8.03 -1.91
C VAL A 197 -18.89 7.28 -1.25
N VAL A 198 -18.44 6.21 -1.90
CA VAL A 198 -17.27 5.42 -1.50
C VAL A 198 -16.12 5.76 -2.44
N GLU A 199 -14.98 6.15 -1.90
CA GLU A 199 -13.75 6.32 -2.66
C GLU A 199 -13.00 4.99 -2.72
N ALA A 200 -12.82 4.47 -3.93
CA ALA A 200 -12.01 3.29 -4.19
C ALA A 200 -11.10 3.52 -5.39
N MET A 201 -9.83 3.24 -5.25
CA MET A 201 -8.82 3.38 -6.32
C MET A 201 -8.82 4.76 -7.02
N LYS A 202 -9.01 5.84 -6.24
CA LYS A 202 -9.13 7.23 -6.71
C LYS A 202 -10.39 7.50 -7.57
N MET A 203 -11.39 6.67 -7.51
CA MET A 203 -12.68 6.88 -8.11
C MET A 203 -13.73 7.04 -7.03
N GLU A 204 -14.66 7.95 -7.26
CA GLU A 204 -15.85 8.11 -6.43
C GLU A 204 -16.96 7.21 -6.98
N LEU A 205 -17.37 6.25 -6.18
CA LEU A 205 -18.42 5.29 -6.53
C LEU A 205 -19.64 5.56 -5.66
N MET A 206 -20.78 5.71 -6.28
CA MET A 206 -22.03 6.01 -5.59
C MET A 206 -22.75 4.71 -5.23
N VAL A 207 -23.06 4.55 -3.95
CA VAL A 207 -23.99 3.52 -3.46
C VAL A 207 -25.39 4.10 -3.54
N HIS A 208 -26.27 3.39 -4.25
CA HIS A 208 -27.64 3.84 -4.51
C HIS A 208 -28.67 3.04 -3.70
N ALA A 209 -29.81 3.65 -3.45
CA ALA A 209 -30.92 2.96 -2.80
C ALA A 209 -31.42 1.79 -3.66
N PRO A 210 -31.48 0.57 -3.14
CA PRO A 210 -32.00 -0.60 -3.87
C PRO A 210 -33.52 -0.58 -4.02
N VAL A 211 -34.19 0.11 -3.13
CA VAL A 211 -35.68 0.25 -3.10
C VAL A 211 -36.07 1.65 -2.61
N ASP A 212 -37.36 2.02 -2.79
CA ASP A 212 -37.93 3.17 -2.12
C ASP A 212 -38.03 2.89 -0.61
N GLY A 213 -37.74 3.88 0.22
CA GLY A 213 -37.81 3.69 1.67
C GLY A 213 -37.46 4.95 2.48
N VAL A 214 -37.34 4.77 3.77
CA VAL A 214 -36.91 5.81 4.70
C VAL A 214 -35.59 5.34 5.30
N VAL A 215 -34.56 6.20 5.37
CA VAL A 215 -33.30 5.88 6.02
C VAL A 215 -33.55 5.68 7.52
N ALA A 216 -33.57 4.43 7.95
CA ALA A 216 -33.85 4.07 9.33
C ALA A 216 -32.63 4.33 10.23
N ARG A 217 -31.46 3.91 9.77
CA ARG A 217 -30.20 4.05 10.52
C ARG A 217 -29.00 4.09 9.56
N ILE A 218 -28.01 4.92 9.87
CA ILE A 218 -26.70 4.97 9.18
C ILE A 218 -25.67 4.44 10.14
N ARG A 219 -24.87 3.45 9.70
CA ARG A 219 -23.80 2.83 10.50
C ARG A 219 -22.41 3.30 10.09
N CYS A 220 -22.20 3.51 8.79
CA CYS A 220 -20.91 3.96 8.30
C CYS A 220 -20.59 5.40 8.75
N GLN A 221 -19.32 5.72 8.80
CA GLN A 221 -18.82 7.05 9.15
C GLN A 221 -17.89 7.57 8.05
N GLN A 222 -17.99 8.86 7.75
CA GLN A 222 -17.13 9.50 6.78
C GLN A 222 -15.65 9.37 7.18
N GLY A 223 -14.78 9.00 6.21
CA GLY A 223 -13.36 8.77 6.42
C GLY A 223 -12.99 7.37 6.93
N ARG A 224 -13.99 6.49 7.19
CA ARG A 224 -13.72 5.10 7.60
C ARG A 224 -13.63 4.16 6.40
N PRO A 225 -12.74 3.13 6.47
CA PRO A 225 -12.68 2.09 5.47
C PRO A 225 -13.92 1.19 5.54
N VAL A 226 -14.29 0.62 4.40
CA VAL A 226 -15.33 -0.41 4.25
C VAL A 226 -14.86 -1.53 3.35
N ALA A 227 -15.34 -2.74 3.63
CA ALA A 227 -15.11 -3.95 2.83
C ALA A 227 -16.45 -4.45 2.22
N PRO A 228 -16.40 -5.29 1.17
CA PRO A 228 -17.60 -5.91 0.61
C PRO A 228 -18.40 -6.66 1.69
N GLY A 229 -19.68 -6.34 1.80
CA GLY A 229 -20.59 -6.91 2.80
C GLY A 229 -20.75 -6.05 4.06
N ASP A 230 -19.91 -5.04 4.28
CA ASP A 230 -20.07 -4.14 5.43
C ASP A 230 -21.40 -3.38 5.36
N ALA A 231 -22.12 -3.35 6.48
CA ALA A 231 -23.37 -2.63 6.60
C ALA A 231 -23.14 -1.11 6.56
N LEU A 232 -23.78 -0.43 5.60
CA LEU A 232 -23.69 1.03 5.47
C LEU A 232 -24.88 1.73 6.11
N LEU A 233 -26.09 1.31 5.80
CA LEU A 233 -27.33 1.85 6.35
C LEU A 233 -28.52 0.87 6.16
N TRP A 234 -29.63 1.14 6.81
CA TRP A 234 -30.90 0.42 6.66
C TRP A 234 -31.99 1.35 6.13
N LEU A 235 -32.79 0.81 5.20
CA LEU A 235 -34.02 1.44 4.67
C LEU A 235 -35.23 0.72 5.25
N GLY A 236 -36.11 1.45 5.91
CA GLY A 236 -37.39 0.97 6.44
C GLY A 236 -38.61 1.38 5.58
#